data_960e23d5418bfa334478638357dfc125
#
_entry.id   960e23d5418bfa334478638357dfc125
#
_cell.length_a   1.000
_cell.length_b   1.000
_cell.length_c   1.000
_cell.angle_alpha   90.00
_cell.angle_beta   90.00
_cell.angle_gamma   90.00
#
_symmetry.space_group_name_H-M   'P 1'
#
loop_
_entity.id
_entity.type
_entity.pdbx_description
1 polymer ?
#
loop_
_entity_poly.entity_id
_entity_poly.type
_entity_poly.pdbx_seq_one_letter_code
_entity_poly.pdbx_strand_id
1 'polypeptide(L)' 'TEREQTYLLYRYGFTDGEEHPLIGTAIYFHLTKSRAKKTEEQAMDNLWLELPWWFI' A
#
# COMPACT_ATOMS: atom_id res chain seq x y z
N THR A 1 -2.46 4.26 8.62
CA THR A 1 -1.39 4.03 9.59
C THR A 1 -0.02 4.11 8.91
N GLU A 2 1.00 4.25 9.71
CA GLU A 2 2.37 4.31 9.23
C GLU A 2 2.77 3.05 8.46
N ARG A 3 2.34 1.89 8.94
CA ARG A 3 2.61 0.62 8.28
C ARG A 3 1.93 0.54 6.91
N GLU A 4 0.70 1.02 6.82
CA GLU A 4 -0.03 1.05 5.56
C GLU A 4 0.61 2.01 4.57
N GLN A 5 1.06 3.17 5.03
CA GLN A 5 1.76 4.13 4.19
C GLN A 5 3.05 3.53 3.64
N THR A 6 3.83 2.87 4.48
CA THR A 6 5.06 2.21 4.06
C THR A 6 4.78 1.15 3.01
N TYR A 7 3.73 0.37 3.18
CA TYR A 7 3.31 -0.63 2.21
C TYR A 7 3.01 0.00 0.85
N LEU A 8 2.19 1.05 0.83
CA LEU A 8 1.81 1.70 -0.41
C LEU A 8 3.00 2.36 -1.10
N LEU A 9 3.88 2.98 -0.36
CA LEU A 9 5.08 3.61 -0.91
C LEU A 9 5.96 2.58 -1.63
N TYR A 10 6.13 1.42 -1.03
CA TYR A 10 6.90 0.33 -1.65
C TYR A 10 6.18 -0.25 -2.86
N ARG A 11 4.88 -0.52 -2.71
CA ARG A 11 4.06 -1.15 -3.75
C ARG A 11 4.02 -0.34 -5.04
N TYR A 12 3.94 0.97 -4.93
CA TYR A 12 3.79 1.85 -6.08
C TYR A 12 5.08 2.56 -6.50
N GLY A 13 6.21 2.18 -5.93
CA GLY A 13 7.51 2.61 -6.42
C GLY A 13 8.03 3.92 -5.87
N PHE A 14 7.44 4.46 -4.82
CA PHE A 14 7.91 5.73 -4.26
C PHE A 14 9.16 5.57 -3.40
N THR A 15 9.48 4.35 -3.00
CA THR A 15 10.65 4.08 -2.16
C THR A 15 11.92 3.98 -2.97
N ASP A 16 11.89 3.24 -4.08
CA ASP A 16 13.07 2.94 -4.89
C ASP A 16 12.89 3.26 -6.38
N GLY A 17 11.79 3.90 -6.74
CA GLY A 17 11.51 4.27 -8.11
C GLY A 17 10.97 3.15 -8.99
N GLU A 18 10.70 1.98 -8.42
CA GLU A 18 10.17 0.84 -9.16
C GLU A 18 8.90 0.30 -8.52
N GLU A 19 7.87 0.14 -9.34
CA GLU A 19 6.65 -0.53 -8.88
C GLU A 19 6.93 -2.00 -8.61
N HIS A 20 6.28 -2.54 -7.58
CA HIS A 20 6.43 -3.94 -7.20
C HIS A 20 5.12 -4.67 -7.34
N PRO A 21 5.10 -5.91 -7.89
CA PRO A 21 3.87 -6.68 -7.96
C PRO A 21 3.38 -7.07 -6.57
N LEU A 22 2.10 -7.40 -6.46
CA LEU A 22 1.51 -7.77 -5.18
C LEU A 22 2.27 -8.92 -4.52
N ILE A 23 2.65 -9.95 -5.29
CA ILE A 23 3.38 -11.09 -4.75
C ILE A 23 4.75 -10.67 -4.21
N GLY A 24 5.49 -9.86 -4.95
CA GLY A 24 6.79 -9.35 -4.51
C GLY A 24 6.67 -8.51 -3.25
N THR A 25 5.66 -7.65 -3.18
CA THR A 25 5.41 -6.82 -2.01
C THR A 25 5.05 -7.67 -0.80
N ALA A 26 4.23 -8.71 -0.99
CA ALA A 26 3.88 -9.62 0.10
C ALA A 26 5.12 -10.30 0.66
N ILE A 27 6.02 -10.76 -0.19
CA ILE A 27 7.27 -11.39 0.24
C ILE A 27 8.12 -10.40 1.03
N TYR A 28 8.25 -9.18 0.52
CA TYR A 28 9.05 -8.15 1.18
C TYR A 28 8.55 -7.85 2.60
N PHE A 29 7.24 -7.80 2.80
CA PHE A 29 6.65 -7.51 4.11
C PHE A 29 6.30 -8.77 4.91
N HIS A 30 6.71 -9.95 4.44
CA HIS A 30 6.44 -11.21 5.11
C HIS A 30 4.94 -11.48 5.32
N LEU A 31 4.15 -11.16 4.30
CA LEU A 31 2.71 -11.34 4.31
C LEU A 31 2.30 -12.45 3.35
N THR A 32 1.15 -13.07 3.63
CA THR A 32 0.53 -13.95 2.63
C THR A 32 -0.09 -13.07 1.55
N LYS A 33 -0.35 -13.67 0.38
CA LYS A 33 -0.98 -12.96 -0.71
C LYS A 33 -2.33 -12.36 -0.29
N SER A 34 -3.13 -13.12 0.44
CA SER A 34 -4.43 -12.66 0.93
C SER A 34 -4.30 -11.48 1.89
N ARG A 35 -3.33 -11.55 2.80
CA ARG A 35 -3.10 -10.47 3.75
C ARG A 35 -2.55 -9.23 3.07
N ALA A 36 -1.66 -9.40 2.09
CA ALA A 36 -1.13 -8.27 1.34
C ALA A 36 -2.26 -7.55 0.60
N LYS A 37 -3.14 -8.30 -0.05
CA LYS A 37 -4.28 -7.71 -0.75
C LYS A 37 -5.20 -6.96 0.22
N LYS A 38 -5.47 -7.54 1.38
CA LYS A 38 -6.30 -6.90 2.39
C LYS A 38 -5.66 -5.63 2.93
N THR A 39 -4.35 -5.66 3.18
CA THR A 39 -3.61 -4.49 3.64
C THR A 39 -3.68 -3.37 2.59
N GLU A 40 -3.52 -3.71 1.33
CA GLU A 40 -3.61 -2.75 0.25
C GLU A 40 -4.99 -2.10 0.17
N GLU A 41 -6.04 -2.89 0.27
CA GLU A 41 -7.41 -2.38 0.26
C GLU A 41 -7.68 -1.46 1.45
N GLN A 42 -7.24 -1.85 2.64
CA GLN A 42 -7.41 -1.03 3.84
C GLN A 42 -6.61 0.27 3.75
N ALA A 43 -5.39 0.19 3.23
CA ALA A 43 -4.55 1.37 3.08
C ALA A 43 -5.16 2.35 2.09
N MET A 44 -5.71 1.87 0.99
CA MET A 44 -6.39 2.72 0.02
C MET A 44 -7.64 3.36 0.60
N ASP A 45 -8.44 2.59 1.34
CA ASP A 45 -9.64 3.13 2.00
C ASP A 45 -9.27 4.23 2.99
N ASN A 46 -8.24 4.01 3.80
CA ASN A 46 -7.79 5.02 4.75
C ASN A 46 -7.24 6.27 4.05
N LEU A 47 -6.55 6.08 2.94
CA LEU A 47 -6.05 7.21 2.15
C LEU A 47 -7.21 8.07 1.64
N TRP A 48 -8.27 7.43 1.11
CA TRP A 48 -9.45 8.16 0.64
C TRP A 48 -10.13 8.94 1.75
N LEU A 49 -10.22 8.36 2.94
CA LEU A 49 -10.83 9.02 4.10
C LEU A 49 -10.03 10.23 4.58
N GLU A 50 -8.71 10.21 4.38
CA GLU A 50 -7.83 11.30 4.80
C GLU A 50 -7.66 12.41 3.78
N LEU A 51 -8.08 12.17 2.52
CA LEU A 51 -7.96 13.17 1.48
C LEU A 51 -8.92 14.33 1.72
N PRO A 52 -8.47 15.58 1.50
CA PRO A 52 -9.38 16.71 1.64
C PRO A 52 -10.47 16.68 0.55
N TRP A 53 -11.64 17.22 0.89
CA TRP A 53 -12.78 17.19 -0.01
C TRP A 53 -12.51 17.85 -1.37
N TRP A 54 -11.64 18.85 -1.38
CA TRP A 54 -11.31 19.58 -2.61
C TRP A 54 -10.37 18.80 -3.54
N PHE A 55 -9.79 17.74 -3.08
CA PHE A 55 -8.88 16.92 -3.88
C PHE A 55 -9.61 16.14 -4.96
N ILE A 56 -10.84 15.76 -4.71
CA ILE A 56 -11.62 14.91 -5.61
C ILE A 56 -12.25 15.71 -6.75
#